data_c062ab65af0a96007779f2536bfbe08f
#
_entry.id   c062ab65af0a96007779f2536bfbe08f
#
_cell.length_a   1.000
_cell.length_b   1.000
_cell.length_c   1.000
_cell.angle_alpha   90.00
_cell.angle_beta   90.00
_cell.angle_gamma   90.00
#
_symmetry.space_group_name_H-M   'P 1'
#
loop_
_entity.id
_entity.type
_entity.pdbx_description
1 polymer ?
#
loop_
_entity_poly.entity_id
_entity_poly.type
_entity_poly.pdbx_seq_one_letter_code
_entity_poly.pdbx_strand_id
1 'polypeptide(L)'
;MNWRNTLILAIIALAGVAYFRFFEMKWPGTEEARRQSQNMVNFDRTKIDGIVIQNGDQKIEIRRSDNKWRLETPIKDQADGALVETLLSDLENWPKEGTIPAKEIDADKSKLAEYGLHNPKLKLKLLGQDRPPEILFGKDAAMESRMYVRF
;
A
#
# COMPACT_ATOMS: atom_id res chain seq x y z
N MET A 1 -45.05 -23.89 27.68
CA MET A 1 -43.82 -23.47 27.02
C MET A 1 -42.71 -23.61 28.07
N ASN A 2 -41.78 -24.56 27.87
CA ASN A 2 -40.82 -24.91 28.94
C ASN A 2 -39.72 -23.87 29.04
N TRP A 3 -39.61 -23.15 30.14
CA TRP A 3 -38.59 -22.15 30.46
C TRP A 3 -37.18 -22.62 30.08
N ARG A 4 -36.87 -23.90 30.29
CA ARG A 4 -35.56 -24.50 29.89
C ARG A 4 -35.27 -24.38 28.40
N ASN A 5 -36.28 -24.55 27.54
CA ASN A 5 -36.10 -24.44 26.08
C ASN A 5 -35.91 -22.97 25.63
N THR A 6 -36.58 -22.04 26.33
CA THR A 6 -36.42 -20.59 26.08
C THR A 6 -35.03 -20.11 26.47
N LEU A 7 -34.49 -20.65 27.60
CA LEU A 7 -33.15 -20.33 28.08
C LEU A 7 -32.05 -20.86 27.10
N ILE A 8 -32.23 -22.07 26.56
CA ILE A 8 -31.32 -22.65 25.58
C ILE A 8 -31.32 -21.82 24.29
N LEU A 9 -32.50 -21.41 23.79
CA LEU A 9 -32.62 -20.55 22.63
C LEU A 9 -31.96 -19.18 22.83
N ALA A 10 -32.09 -18.58 24.02
CA ALA A 10 -31.44 -17.31 24.34
C ALA A 10 -29.92 -17.45 24.37
N ILE A 11 -29.37 -18.54 24.89
CA ILE A 11 -27.91 -18.80 24.89
C ILE A 11 -27.39 -19.01 23.48
N ILE A 12 -28.10 -19.73 22.63
CA ILE A 12 -27.74 -19.95 21.22
C ILE A 12 -27.76 -18.60 20.47
N ALA A 13 -28.77 -17.76 20.69
CA ALA A 13 -28.85 -16.44 20.08
C ALA A 13 -27.71 -15.53 20.52
N LEU A 14 -27.37 -15.51 21.83
CA LEU A 14 -26.24 -14.74 22.35
C LEU A 14 -24.88 -15.25 21.82
N ALA A 15 -24.71 -16.57 21.74
CA ALA A 15 -23.52 -17.17 21.15
C ALA A 15 -23.40 -16.84 19.66
N GLY A 16 -24.52 -16.83 18.92
CA GLY A 16 -24.56 -16.41 17.51
C GLY A 16 -24.19 -14.94 17.34
N VAL A 17 -24.70 -14.04 18.16
CA VAL A 17 -24.35 -12.61 18.12
C VAL A 17 -22.88 -12.40 18.49
N ALA A 18 -22.38 -13.10 19.51
CA ALA A 18 -20.97 -13.02 19.89
C ALA A 18 -20.05 -13.56 18.79
N TYR A 19 -20.41 -14.69 18.17
CA TYR A 19 -19.69 -15.26 17.02
C TYR A 19 -19.67 -14.26 15.84
N PHE A 20 -20.81 -13.65 15.51
CA PHE A 20 -20.94 -12.67 14.44
C PHE A 20 -20.06 -11.42 14.71
N ARG A 21 -20.10 -10.89 15.95
CA ARG A 21 -19.28 -9.74 16.36
C ARG A 21 -17.77 -10.04 16.32
N PHE A 22 -17.38 -11.23 16.74
CA PHE A 22 -15.96 -11.60 16.84
C PHE A 22 -15.37 -12.09 15.52
N PHE A 23 -16.15 -12.74 14.67
CA PHE A 23 -15.66 -13.37 13.44
C PHE A 23 -15.81 -12.45 12.22
N GLU A 24 -16.92 -11.74 12.08
CA GLU A 24 -17.14 -10.83 10.93
C GLU A 24 -16.34 -9.53 11.04
N MET A 25 -16.06 -9.02 12.24
CA MET A 25 -15.19 -7.85 12.39
C MET A 25 -13.73 -8.12 12.02
N LYS A 26 -13.31 -9.37 11.87
CA LYS A 26 -11.93 -9.74 11.48
C LYS A 26 -11.77 -10.08 10.00
N TRP A 27 -12.87 -10.24 9.27
CA TRP A 27 -12.77 -10.44 7.82
C TRP A 27 -12.98 -9.11 7.13
N PRO A 28 -11.98 -8.65 6.36
CA PRO A 28 -12.20 -7.51 5.47
C PRO A 28 -13.38 -7.87 4.57
N GLY A 29 -14.32 -6.95 4.43
CA GLY A 29 -15.48 -7.16 3.57
C GLY A 29 -15.00 -7.60 2.17
N THR A 30 -15.78 -8.44 1.50
CA THR A 30 -15.43 -9.02 0.20
C THR A 30 -14.95 -7.96 -0.80
N GLU A 31 -15.48 -6.74 -0.69
CA GLU A 31 -15.07 -5.59 -1.51
C GLU A 31 -13.69 -5.03 -1.10
N GLU A 32 -13.38 -4.96 0.20
CA GLU A 32 -12.06 -4.52 0.70
C GLU A 32 -10.97 -5.54 0.36
N ALA A 33 -11.22 -6.83 0.55
CA ALA A 33 -10.31 -7.91 0.17
C ALA A 33 -10.07 -7.89 -1.36
N ARG A 34 -11.11 -7.61 -2.16
CA ARG A 34 -11.01 -7.48 -3.60
C ARG A 34 -10.19 -6.25 -4.00
N ARG A 35 -10.40 -5.09 -3.38
CA ARG A 35 -9.61 -3.88 -3.61
C ARG A 35 -8.13 -4.11 -3.25
N GLN A 36 -7.84 -4.70 -2.08
CA GLN A 36 -6.48 -5.03 -1.67
C GLN A 36 -5.78 -6.00 -2.64
N SER A 37 -6.51 -6.94 -3.25
CA SER A 37 -5.95 -7.85 -4.26
C SER A 37 -5.72 -7.18 -5.63
N GLN A 38 -6.38 -6.05 -5.90
CA GLN A 38 -6.29 -5.30 -7.16
C GLN A 38 -5.30 -4.13 -7.10
N ASN A 39 -4.89 -3.70 -5.91
CA ASN A 39 -3.94 -2.61 -5.76
C ASN A 39 -2.49 -3.10 -5.87
N MET A 40 -1.64 -2.24 -6.40
CA MET A 40 -0.21 -2.49 -6.56
C MET A 40 0.48 -2.68 -5.20
N VAL A 41 0.17 -1.82 -4.24
CA VAL A 41 0.67 -1.83 -2.88
C VAL A 41 -0.48 -1.70 -1.89
N ASN A 42 -0.34 -2.35 -0.73
CA ASN A 42 -1.34 -2.27 0.33
C ASN A 42 -0.72 -1.58 1.53
N PHE A 43 -1.26 -0.47 1.92
CA PHE A 43 -0.92 0.26 3.13
C PHE A 43 -2.06 1.18 3.54
N ASP A 44 -2.02 1.68 4.75
CA ASP A 44 -2.95 2.69 5.27
C ASP A 44 -2.23 4.04 5.28
N ARG A 45 -2.64 4.96 4.41
CA ARG A 45 -2.02 6.29 4.29
C ARG A 45 -2.03 7.08 5.60
N THR A 46 -2.97 6.82 6.49
CA THR A 46 -3.05 7.52 7.78
C THR A 46 -1.90 7.15 8.72
N LYS A 47 -1.26 5.99 8.49
CA LYS A 47 -0.11 5.48 9.24
C LYS A 47 1.24 5.90 8.65
N ILE A 48 1.22 6.60 7.51
CA ILE A 48 2.43 7.10 6.86
C ILE A 48 2.79 8.47 7.46
N ASP A 49 4.01 8.60 7.91
CA ASP A 49 4.57 9.79 8.53
C ASP A 49 5.70 10.43 7.71
N GLY A 50 6.09 9.81 6.60
CA GLY A 50 7.10 10.38 5.72
C GLY A 50 7.20 9.70 4.36
N ILE A 51 7.81 10.43 3.43
CA ILE A 51 8.05 10.01 2.05
C ILE A 51 9.49 10.36 1.71
N VAL A 52 10.21 9.41 1.12
CA VAL A 52 11.54 9.64 0.55
C VAL A 52 11.47 9.31 -0.94
N ILE A 53 11.81 10.29 -1.75
CA ILE A 53 11.92 10.15 -3.20
C ILE A 53 13.38 10.31 -3.56
N GLN A 54 13.94 9.35 -4.26
CA GLN A 54 15.29 9.41 -4.80
C GLN A 54 15.22 9.36 -6.33
N ASN A 55 15.78 10.36 -6.99
CA ASN A 55 15.89 10.42 -8.46
C ASN A 55 17.36 10.65 -8.85
N GLY A 56 18.06 9.57 -9.15
CA GLY A 56 19.51 9.60 -9.31
C GLY A 56 20.19 10.04 -8.03
N ASP A 57 20.95 11.14 -8.11
CA ASP A 57 21.66 11.73 -6.95
C ASP A 57 20.79 12.69 -6.12
N GLN A 58 19.62 13.04 -6.61
CA GLN A 58 18.69 13.93 -5.92
C GLN A 58 17.85 13.14 -4.93
N LYS A 59 17.81 13.60 -3.68
CA LYS A 59 16.97 13.05 -2.62
C LYS A 59 16.01 14.12 -2.13
N ILE A 60 14.73 13.77 -2.07
CA ILE A 60 13.67 14.57 -1.45
C ILE A 60 13.16 13.76 -0.26
N GLU A 61 13.14 14.36 0.92
CA GLU A 61 12.58 13.76 2.11
C GLU A 61 11.54 14.69 2.70
N ILE A 62 10.33 14.17 2.84
CA ILE A 62 9.18 14.87 3.41
C ILE A 62 8.75 14.11 4.66
N ARG A 63 8.49 14.82 5.75
CA ARG A 63 8.06 14.27 7.02
C ARG A 63 6.80 14.97 7.52
N ARG A 64 5.96 14.22 8.23
CA ARG A 64 4.83 14.76 8.97
C ARG A 64 5.29 15.12 10.39
N SER A 65 5.13 16.39 10.76
CA SER A 65 5.36 16.89 12.11
C SER A 65 4.22 17.82 12.50
N ASP A 66 3.64 17.62 13.69
CA ASP A 66 2.51 18.42 14.20
C ASP A 66 1.33 18.50 13.21
N ASN A 67 0.97 17.37 12.61
CA ASN A 67 -0.06 17.23 11.57
C ASN A 67 0.18 18.09 10.30
N LYS A 68 1.42 18.54 10.08
CA LYS A 68 1.81 19.28 8.88
C LYS A 68 2.93 18.56 8.15
N TRP A 69 2.88 18.59 6.84
CA TRP A 69 3.94 18.07 6.01
C TRP A 69 5.07 19.11 5.86
N ARG A 70 6.31 18.65 6.07
CA ARG A 70 7.52 19.46 5.98
C ARG A 70 8.52 18.81 5.06
N LEU A 71 9.18 19.60 4.26
CA LEU A 71 10.33 19.21 3.47
C LEU A 71 11.58 19.24 4.36
N GLU A 72 12.29 18.13 4.47
CA GLU A 72 13.51 18.02 5.27
C GLU A 72 14.78 18.05 4.39
N THR A 73 14.65 17.57 3.16
CA THR A 73 15.75 17.52 2.20
C THR A 73 15.21 17.85 0.80
N PRO A 74 15.91 18.67 -0.02
CA PRO A 74 17.26 19.24 0.17
C PRO A 74 17.30 20.49 1.05
N ILE A 75 16.18 21.12 1.28
CA ILE A 75 16.04 22.32 2.13
C ILE A 75 14.92 22.10 3.13
N LYS A 76 14.99 22.76 4.27
CA LYS A 76 13.89 22.72 5.25
C LYS A 76 12.85 23.78 4.91
N ASP A 77 11.66 23.31 4.56
CA ASP A 77 10.55 24.18 4.19
C ASP A 77 9.20 23.51 4.49
N GLN A 78 8.13 24.25 4.31
CA GLN A 78 6.79 23.69 4.37
C GLN A 78 6.49 22.96 3.05
N ALA A 79 6.07 21.68 3.14
CA ALA A 79 5.58 20.97 1.98
C ALA A 79 4.10 21.29 1.71
N ASP A 80 3.68 21.20 0.46
CA ASP A 80 2.27 21.26 0.10
C ASP A 80 1.57 19.98 0.59
N GLY A 81 0.88 20.09 1.72
CA GLY A 81 0.19 18.96 2.33
C GLY A 81 -0.89 18.35 1.44
N ALA A 82 -1.59 19.17 0.65
CA ALA A 82 -2.63 18.67 -0.25
C ALA A 82 -2.03 17.78 -1.36
N LEU A 83 -0.90 18.22 -1.92
CA LEU A 83 -0.19 17.44 -2.93
C LEU A 83 0.36 16.13 -2.36
N VAL A 84 0.89 16.15 -1.14
CA VAL A 84 1.40 14.94 -0.47
C VAL A 84 0.26 13.95 -0.17
N GLU A 85 -0.88 14.43 0.32
CA GLU A 85 -2.04 13.56 0.58
C GLU A 85 -2.63 12.99 -0.72
N THR A 86 -2.62 13.76 -1.80
CA THR A 86 -3.02 13.27 -3.14
C THR A 86 -2.09 12.16 -3.59
N LEU A 87 -0.77 12.34 -3.51
CA LEU A 87 0.21 11.31 -3.86
C LEU A 87 -0.01 10.02 -3.05
N LEU A 88 -0.23 10.13 -1.74
CA LEU A 88 -0.48 8.96 -0.89
C LEU A 88 -1.80 8.27 -1.26
N SER A 89 -2.84 9.04 -1.58
CA SER A 89 -4.12 8.50 -2.04
C SER A 89 -4.00 7.78 -3.37
N ASP A 90 -3.24 8.33 -4.31
CA ASP A 90 -3.01 7.71 -5.63
C ASP A 90 -2.22 6.41 -5.49
N LEU A 91 -1.20 6.39 -4.63
CA LEU A 91 -0.42 5.17 -4.33
C LEU A 91 -1.26 4.09 -3.64
N GLU A 92 -2.11 4.47 -2.67
CA GLU A 92 -3.02 3.55 -1.96
C GLU A 92 -4.03 2.91 -2.91
N ASN A 93 -4.51 3.68 -3.89
CA ASN A 93 -5.49 3.22 -4.89
C ASN A 93 -4.87 2.81 -6.23
N TRP A 94 -3.54 2.66 -6.29
CA TRP A 94 -2.83 2.35 -7.54
C TRP A 94 -3.22 0.97 -8.07
N PRO A 95 -3.90 0.90 -9.23
CA PRO A 95 -4.37 -0.36 -9.76
C PRO A 95 -3.23 -1.21 -10.30
N LYS A 96 -3.31 -2.52 -10.06
CA LYS A 96 -2.38 -3.51 -10.60
C LYS A 96 -2.87 -3.97 -11.97
N GLU A 97 -2.17 -3.63 -13.03
CA GLU A 97 -2.58 -3.98 -14.39
C GLU A 97 -1.96 -5.30 -14.90
N GLY A 98 -0.88 -5.76 -14.30
CA GLY A 98 -0.22 -7.00 -14.68
C GLY A 98 0.87 -7.39 -13.69
N THR A 99 1.33 -8.62 -13.76
CA THR A 99 2.43 -9.11 -12.92
C THR A 99 3.32 -10.02 -13.73
N ILE A 100 4.62 -9.75 -13.70
CA ILE A 100 5.64 -10.66 -14.21
C ILE A 100 6.00 -11.61 -13.05
N PRO A 101 5.83 -12.92 -13.19
CA PRO A 101 6.14 -13.86 -12.13
C PRO A 101 7.62 -13.80 -11.72
N ALA A 102 7.90 -13.87 -10.41
CA ALA A 102 9.29 -13.87 -9.90
C ALA A 102 10.15 -14.97 -10.53
N LYS A 103 9.59 -16.15 -10.80
CA LYS A 103 10.29 -17.27 -11.48
C LYS A 103 10.83 -16.86 -12.85
N GLU A 104 10.17 -15.98 -13.57
CA GLU A 104 10.61 -15.51 -14.88
C GLU A 104 11.81 -14.56 -14.77
N ILE A 105 11.84 -13.77 -13.72
CA ILE A 105 12.96 -12.86 -13.40
C ILE A 105 14.15 -13.64 -12.84
N ASP A 106 13.90 -14.66 -11.99
CA ASP A 106 14.93 -15.49 -11.39
C ASP A 106 15.62 -16.38 -12.45
N ALA A 107 14.86 -16.81 -13.46
CA ALA A 107 15.40 -17.60 -14.59
C ALA A 107 16.32 -16.78 -15.50
N ASP A 108 16.04 -15.48 -15.64
CA ASP A 108 16.82 -14.56 -16.48
C ASP A 108 16.96 -13.19 -15.82
N LYS A 109 18.04 -13.02 -15.09
CA LYS A 109 18.35 -11.74 -14.41
C LYS A 109 18.62 -10.58 -15.37
N SER A 110 18.88 -10.85 -16.66
CA SER A 110 19.07 -9.80 -17.66
C SER A 110 17.78 -9.00 -17.90
N LYS A 111 16.62 -9.61 -17.64
CA LYS A 111 15.31 -8.93 -17.70
C LYS A 111 15.19 -7.74 -16.75
N LEU A 112 15.85 -7.77 -15.60
CA LEU A 112 15.88 -6.61 -14.70
C LEU A 112 16.54 -5.39 -15.36
N ALA A 113 17.57 -5.61 -16.17
CA ALA A 113 18.21 -4.53 -16.93
C ALA A 113 17.33 -4.07 -18.10
N GLU A 114 16.67 -5.01 -18.79
CA GLU A 114 15.71 -4.73 -19.85
C GLU A 114 14.57 -3.85 -19.34
N TYR A 115 13.98 -4.17 -18.17
CA TYR A 115 12.92 -3.39 -17.55
C TYR A 115 13.40 -2.12 -16.82
N GLY A 116 14.73 -1.86 -16.80
CA GLY A 116 15.31 -0.71 -16.11
C GLY A 116 15.30 -0.81 -14.59
N LEU A 117 15.09 -2.01 -14.06
CA LEU A 117 14.96 -2.29 -12.62
C LEU A 117 16.25 -2.81 -11.97
N HIS A 118 17.33 -3.01 -12.77
CA HIS A 118 18.65 -3.38 -12.24
C HIS A 118 19.32 -2.21 -11.48
N ASN A 119 19.20 -1.00 -12.01
CA ASN A 119 19.67 0.23 -11.37
C ASN A 119 18.65 1.36 -11.59
N PRO A 120 17.51 1.31 -10.89
CA PRO A 120 16.43 2.28 -11.08
C PRO A 120 16.86 3.67 -10.62
N LYS A 121 16.63 4.69 -11.44
CA LYS A 121 16.92 6.09 -11.11
C LYS A 121 15.92 6.65 -10.11
N LEU A 122 14.64 6.27 -10.25
CA LEU A 122 13.57 6.74 -9.40
C LEU A 122 13.18 5.64 -8.40
N LYS A 123 13.23 6.00 -7.13
CA LYS A 123 12.83 5.15 -6.00
C LYS A 123 11.94 5.94 -5.06
N LEU A 124 10.93 5.30 -4.54
CA LEU A 124 10.01 5.89 -3.58
C LEU A 124 9.91 4.98 -2.36
N LYS A 125 10.10 5.54 -1.18
CA LYS A 125 10.01 4.84 0.09
C LYS A 125 9.06 5.60 1.00
N LEU A 126 8.05 4.90 1.49
CA LEU A 126 7.16 5.40 2.52
C LEU A 126 7.74 5.09 3.91
N LEU A 127 7.49 5.97 4.87
CA LEU A 127 7.95 5.86 6.24
C LEU A 127 6.72 5.89 7.14
N GLY A 128 6.76 5.14 8.24
CA GLY A 128 5.62 4.98 9.15
C GLY A 128 5.37 3.52 9.50
N GLN A 129 4.19 3.25 10.03
CA GLN A 129 3.75 1.89 10.37
C GLN A 129 3.12 1.21 9.15
N ASP A 130 3.22 -0.13 9.07
CA ASP A 130 2.64 -0.96 8.00
C ASP A 130 2.99 -0.46 6.58
N ARG A 131 4.18 0.16 6.44
CA ARG A 131 4.65 0.68 5.16
C ARG A 131 4.93 -0.44 4.15
N PRO A 132 4.64 -0.23 2.87
CA PRO A 132 5.04 -1.16 1.83
C PRO A 132 6.57 -1.18 1.65
N PRO A 133 7.12 -2.19 0.95
CA PRO A 133 8.50 -2.16 0.51
C PRO A 133 8.82 -0.90 -0.32
N GLU A 134 10.11 -0.64 -0.52
CA GLU A 134 10.55 0.44 -1.40
C GLU A 134 10.09 0.18 -2.83
N ILE A 135 9.50 1.19 -3.46
CA ILE A 135 8.98 1.11 -4.83
C ILE A 135 10.07 1.58 -5.79
N LEU A 136 10.48 0.69 -6.67
CA LEU A 136 11.49 0.93 -7.69
C LEU A 136 10.82 1.13 -9.05
N PHE A 137 11.08 2.26 -9.68
CA PHE A 137 10.51 2.61 -10.98
C PHE A 137 11.52 2.32 -12.09
N GLY A 138 11.13 1.48 -13.03
CA GLY A 138 11.93 1.09 -14.19
C GLY A 138 11.68 1.96 -15.42
N LYS A 139 11.77 1.34 -16.58
CA LYS A 139 11.48 1.98 -17.88
C LYS A 139 9.98 1.96 -18.15
N ASP A 140 9.59 2.80 -19.10
CA ASP A 140 8.27 2.73 -19.70
C ASP A 140 8.09 1.39 -20.42
N ALA A 141 6.89 0.82 -20.29
CA ALA A 141 6.53 -0.39 -21.01
C ALA A 141 6.22 -0.06 -22.48
N ALA A 142 6.23 -1.08 -23.34
CA ALA A 142 5.90 -0.91 -24.75
C ALA A 142 4.46 -0.40 -25.00
N MET A 143 3.58 -0.52 -24.02
CA MET A 143 2.23 0.07 -24.05
C MET A 143 2.27 1.46 -23.44
N GLU A 144 1.62 2.41 -24.09
CA GLU A 144 1.56 3.81 -23.65
C GLU A 144 1.00 3.92 -22.21
N SER A 145 1.56 4.84 -21.44
CA SER A 145 1.18 5.17 -20.07
C SER A 145 1.40 4.07 -19.03
N ARG A 146 2.27 3.09 -19.30
CA ARG A 146 2.66 2.03 -18.36
C ARG A 146 4.15 2.03 -18.12
N MET A 147 4.56 1.70 -16.90
CA MET A 147 5.97 1.51 -16.57
C MET A 147 6.17 0.25 -15.73
N TYR A 148 7.37 -0.30 -15.80
CA TYR A 148 7.75 -1.41 -14.96
C TYR A 148 8.02 -0.91 -13.54
N VAL A 149 7.47 -1.63 -12.55
CA VAL A 149 7.63 -1.31 -11.13
C VAL A 149 7.98 -2.58 -10.37
N ARG A 150 8.84 -2.44 -9.36
CA ARG A 150 9.22 -3.52 -8.44
C ARG A 150 9.18 -3.03 -7.01
N PHE A 151 8.83 -3.93 -6.10
CA PHE A 151 8.86 -3.73 -4.64
C PHE A 151 9.26 -5.02 -3.92
#